data_e6baa8872b6c6b84c4dfbf96841f6bb0
#
_entry.id   e6baa8872b6c6b84c4dfbf96841f6bb0
#
_cell.length_a   1.000
_cell.length_b   1.000
_cell.length_c   1.000
_cell.angle_alpha   90.00
_cell.angle_beta   90.00
_cell.angle_gamma   90.00
#
_symmetry.space_group_name_H-M   'P 1'
#
loop_
_entity.id
_entity.type
_entity.pdbx_description
1 polymer ?
#
loop_
_entity_poly.entity_id
_entity_poly.type
_entity_poly.pdbx_seq_one_letter_code
_entity_poly.pdbx_strand_id
1 'polypeptide(L)'
;MAKRFYLDLNEKPRVILRVMDNIRQEALASRSSWNKGCAAVFVLLALGAPFCFFDVSMGYNVCTFSIIAGLLWLAALALLIWLLWTGRAGVEKDKFDFARQVIYTLRDDVALKKGRVTGWLDLTGARQNSKIARRGLTSSGKPKIYYRDPWLQFKIKLVDGNLLRLAMVEAMKVKKGYVAAQRLKVKAKLVVDPQVYEISPFSAEEMNAEGLPPWQVNNLDGIIEVAGSLDPKRPNAGPLLDTLKWVYSHLQPRQPDTSKLATGSPT
;
A
#
# COMPACT_ATOMS: atom_id res chain seq x y z
N MET A 1 -5.13 6.78 -18.94
CA MET A 1 -4.28 5.69 -18.39
C MET A 1 -3.91 6.03 -16.95
N ALA A 2 -4.33 5.23 -15.96
CA ALA A 2 -3.91 5.44 -14.58
C ALA A 2 -2.38 5.27 -14.49
N LYS A 3 -1.66 6.27 -13.97
CA LYS A 3 -0.22 6.16 -13.70
C LYS A 3 -0.01 4.92 -12.82
N ARG A 4 0.78 3.96 -13.30
CA ARG A 4 1.16 2.79 -12.51
C ARG A 4 2.15 3.26 -11.45
N PHE A 5 1.72 3.25 -10.19
CA PHE A 5 2.59 3.56 -9.06
C PHE A 5 3.30 2.28 -8.62
N TYR A 6 4.39 1.99 -9.27
CA TYR A 6 5.35 0.98 -8.86
C TYR A 6 6.60 1.69 -8.36
N LEU A 7 6.99 1.42 -7.12
CA LEU A 7 8.16 2.00 -6.49
C LEU A 7 9.17 0.90 -6.18
N ASP A 8 10.35 1.00 -6.77
CA ASP A 8 11.51 0.21 -6.36
C ASP A 8 12.07 0.78 -5.06
N LEU A 9 12.16 -0.06 -4.03
CA LEU A 9 12.58 0.33 -2.68
C LEU A 9 14.09 0.13 -2.46
N ASN A 10 14.92 0.15 -3.50
CA ASN A 10 16.35 -0.15 -3.39
C ASN A 10 17.19 1.05 -2.89
N GLU A 11 16.75 1.67 -1.80
CA GLU A 11 17.35 2.90 -1.27
C GLU A 11 17.32 2.94 0.28
N LYS A 12 17.93 3.99 0.85
CA LYS A 12 17.85 4.25 2.31
C LYS A 12 16.42 4.63 2.70
N PRO A 13 15.92 4.23 3.88
CA PRO A 13 14.55 4.55 4.32
C PRO A 13 14.17 6.02 4.21
N ARG A 14 15.09 6.93 4.57
CA ARG A 14 14.85 8.38 4.49
C ARG A 14 14.62 8.87 3.05
N VAL A 15 15.31 8.29 2.07
CA VAL A 15 15.13 8.62 0.64
C VAL A 15 13.77 8.10 0.17
N ILE A 16 13.45 6.85 0.52
CA ILE A 16 12.15 6.24 0.17
C ILE A 16 11.00 7.06 0.75
N LEU A 17 11.07 7.46 2.03
CA LEU A 17 10.04 8.29 2.66
C LEU A 17 9.87 9.62 1.94
N ARG A 18 10.96 10.28 1.53
CA ARG A 18 10.89 11.52 0.74
C ARG A 18 10.21 11.32 -0.61
N VAL A 19 10.54 10.24 -1.31
CA VAL A 19 9.87 9.89 -2.59
C VAL A 19 8.39 9.61 -2.36
N MET A 20 8.04 8.89 -1.29
CA MET A 20 6.65 8.65 -0.91
C MET A 20 5.91 9.95 -0.60
N ASP A 21 6.53 10.88 0.13
CA ASP A 21 5.92 12.20 0.42
C ASP A 21 5.67 13.00 -0.86
N ASN A 22 6.59 12.96 -1.84
CA ASN A 22 6.39 13.60 -3.15
C ASN A 22 5.22 12.96 -3.91
N ILE A 23 5.13 11.62 -3.95
CA ILE A 23 4.01 10.90 -4.57
C ILE A 23 2.69 11.29 -3.91
N ARG A 24 2.67 11.41 -2.59
CA ARG A 24 1.47 11.86 -1.85
C ARG A 24 1.06 13.27 -2.25
N GLN A 25 2.00 14.20 -2.34
CA GLN A 25 1.73 15.57 -2.77
C GLN A 25 1.20 15.61 -4.22
N GLU A 26 1.82 14.88 -5.13
CA GLU A 26 1.33 14.77 -6.52
C GLU A 26 -0.08 14.17 -6.60
N ALA A 27 -0.37 13.14 -5.82
CA ALA A 27 -1.69 12.52 -5.77
C ALA A 27 -2.76 13.49 -5.22
N LEU A 28 -2.43 14.28 -4.19
CA LEU A 28 -3.31 15.31 -3.64
C LEU A 28 -3.53 16.45 -4.65
N ALA A 29 -2.49 16.92 -5.32
CA ALA A 29 -2.58 17.94 -6.35
C ALA A 29 -3.43 17.48 -7.53
N SER A 30 -3.24 16.24 -8.00
CA SER A 30 -4.06 15.62 -9.06
C SER A 30 -5.54 15.53 -8.67
N ARG A 31 -5.83 15.14 -7.41
CA ARG A 31 -7.22 15.09 -6.92
C ARG A 31 -7.86 16.47 -6.85
N SER A 32 -7.11 17.49 -6.39
CA SER A 32 -7.57 18.88 -6.34
C SER A 32 -7.86 19.40 -7.75
N SER A 33 -6.94 19.18 -8.70
CA SER A 33 -7.12 19.58 -10.10
C SER A 33 -8.34 18.90 -10.75
N TRP A 34 -8.54 17.60 -10.52
CA TRP A 34 -9.73 16.87 -10.98
C TRP A 34 -11.02 17.48 -10.44
N ASN A 35 -11.10 17.76 -9.14
CA ASN A 35 -12.29 18.35 -8.52
C ASN A 35 -12.60 19.73 -9.09
N LYS A 36 -11.56 20.58 -9.28
CA LYS A 36 -11.71 21.90 -9.92
C LYS A 36 -12.19 21.77 -11.37
N GLY A 37 -11.66 20.80 -12.12
CA GLY A 37 -12.08 20.52 -13.48
C GLY A 37 -13.55 20.06 -13.55
N CYS A 38 -13.99 19.16 -12.67
CA CYS A 38 -15.40 18.76 -12.59
C CYS A 38 -16.31 19.96 -12.24
N ALA A 39 -15.90 20.81 -11.28
CA ALA A 39 -16.66 22.02 -10.95
C ALA A 39 -16.78 22.97 -12.17
N ALA A 40 -15.69 23.14 -12.92
CA ALA A 40 -15.72 23.97 -14.15
C ALA A 40 -16.68 23.40 -15.21
N VAL A 41 -16.74 22.08 -15.39
CA VAL A 41 -17.72 21.44 -16.29
C VAL A 41 -19.14 21.77 -15.85
N PHE A 42 -19.46 21.63 -14.56
CA PHE A 42 -20.79 21.96 -14.04
C PHE A 42 -21.14 23.43 -14.22
N VAL A 43 -20.19 24.35 -13.99
CA VAL A 43 -20.39 25.79 -14.21
C VAL A 43 -20.68 26.09 -15.68
N LEU A 44 -19.92 25.52 -16.62
CA LEU A 44 -20.14 25.71 -18.05
C LEU A 44 -21.52 25.20 -18.50
N LEU A 45 -21.94 24.04 -18.00
CA LEU A 45 -23.26 23.48 -18.28
C LEU A 45 -24.38 24.37 -17.72
N ALA A 46 -24.22 24.85 -16.47
CA ALA A 46 -25.19 25.72 -15.80
C ALA A 46 -25.30 27.08 -16.48
N LEU A 47 -24.17 27.64 -16.95
CA LEU A 47 -24.19 28.92 -17.71
C LEU A 47 -24.82 28.78 -19.09
N GLY A 48 -24.70 27.63 -19.75
CA GLY A 48 -25.32 27.40 -21.06
C GLY A 48 -26.84 27.27 -21.01
N ALA A 49 -27.40 26.77 -19.90
CA ALA A 49 -28.84 26.53 -19.78
C ALA A 49 -29.72 27.79 -19.92
N PRO A 50 -29.43 28.95 -19.27
CA PRO A 50 -30.22 30.18 -19.42
C PRO A 50 -30.29 30.68 -20.86
N PHE A 51 -29.21 30.57 -21.64
CA PHE A 51 -29.18 31.03 -23.00
C PHE A 51 -30.14 30.26 -23.91
N CYS A 52 -30.35 28.97 -23.67
CA CYS A 52 -31.39 28.20 -24.39
C CYS A 52 -32.80 28.65 -24.00
N PHE A 53 -33.04 29.03 -22.74
CA PHE A 53 -34.32 29.52 -22.25
C PHE A 53 -34.67 30.90 -22.82
N PHE A 54 -33.70 31.79 -22.96
CA PHE A 54 -33.92 33.13 -23.53
C PHE A 54 -34.34 33.10 -24.99
N ASP A 55 -33.77 32.21 -25.82
CA ASP A 55 -34.18 32.04 -27.22
C ASP A 55 -35.65 31.61 -27.35
N VAL A 56 -36.11 30.70 -26.49
CA VAL A 56 -37.49 30.20 -26.49
C VAL A 56 -38.48 31.23 -25.98
N SER A 57 -38.11 32.06 -24.98
CA SER A 57 -39.03 33.00 -24.33
C SER A 57 -39.22 34.33 -25.10
N MET A 58 -38.22 34.77 -25.86
CA MET A 58 -38.27 36.08 -26.55
C MET A 58 -38.74 36.02 -28.00
N GLY A 59 -38.97 34.82 -28.58
CA GLY A 59 -39.48 34.69 -29.93
C GLY A 59 -38.59 35.27 -31.04
N TYR A 60 -37.31 35.56 -30.71
CA TYR A 60 -36.33 36.08 -31.65
C TYR A 60 -35.86 34.98 -32.59
N ASN A 61 -36.01 35.20 -33.91
CA ASN A 61 -35.45 34.33 -34.96
C ASN A 61 -33.90 34.40 -35.04
N VAL A 62 -33.23 34.83 -33.96
CA VAL A 62 -31.79 35.01 -33.96
C VAL A 62 -31.19 33.91 -33.10
N CYS A 63 -30.68 32.85 -33.75
CA CYS A 63 -29.99 31.70 -33.11
C CYS A 63 -28.72 32.07 -32.35
N THR A 64 -28.50 33.34 -32.00
CA THR A 64 -27.23 33.81 -31.38
C THR A 64 -27.03 33.23 -29.99
N PHE A 65 -28.10 33.19 -29.19
CA PHE A 65 -28.02 32.66 -27.81
C PHE A 65 -27.86 31.14 -27.83
N SER A 66 -28.51 30.44 -28.75
CA SER A 66 -28.32 29.00 -28.93
C SER A 66 -26.93 28.64 -29.42
N ILE A 67 -26.28 29.49 -30.22
CA ILE A 67 -24.88 29.30 -30.63
C ILE A 67 -23.94 29.42 -29.42
N ILE A 68 -24.16 30.44 -28.55
CA ILE A 68 -23.37 30.63 -27.32
C ILE A 68 -23.53 29.43 -26.38
N ALA A 69 -24.75 28.97 -26.15
CA ALA A 69 -25.05 27.78 -25.38
C ALA A 69 -24.34 26.54 -25.94
N GLY A 70 -24.39 26.33 -27.25
CA GLY A 70 -23.72 25.26 -27.94
C GLY A 70 -22.19 25.28 -27.77
N LEU A 71 -21.58 26.46 -27.87
CA LEU A 71 -20.13 26.62 -27.63
C LEU A 71 -19.74 26.31 -26.17
N LEU A 72 -20.51 26.75 -25.18
CA LEU A 72 -20.28 26.44 -23.77
C LEU A 72 -20.38 24.93 -23.50
N TRP A 73 -21.35 24.26 -24.08
CA TRP A 73 -21.51 22.82 -23.91
C TRP A 73 -20.44 22.03 -24.64
N LEU A 74 -19.99 22.46 -25.84
CA LEU A 74 -18.83 21.87 -26.51
C LEU A 74 -17.57 22.04 -25.69
N ALA A 75 -17.34 23.20 -25.07
CA ALA A 75 -16.21 23.42 -24.17
C ALA A 75 -16.28 22.52 -22.93
N ALA A 76 -17.49 22.37 -22.34
CA ALA A 76 -17.72 21.47 -21.21
C ALA A 76 -17.44 20.01 -21.59
N LEU A 77 -17.87 19.57 -22.78
CA LEU A 77 -17.62 18.23 -23.30
C LEU A 77 -16.13 17.97 -23.56
N ALA A 78 -15.45 18.93 -24.19
CA ALA A 78 -14.00 18.84 -24.43
C ALA A 78 -13.21 18.74 -23.09
N LEU A 79 -13.60 19.56 -22.11
CA LEU A 79 -13.00 19.52 -20.76
C LEU A 79 -13.30 18.19 -20.06
N LEU A 80 -14.51 17.65 -20.19
CA LEU A 80 -14.88 16.34 -19.64
C LEU A 80 -14.05 15.22 -20.27
N ILE A 81 -13.92 15.21 -21.61
CA ILE A 81 -13.09 14.24 -22.34
C ILE A 81 -11.64 14.34 -21.87
N TRP A 82 -11.10 15.54 -21.73
CA TRP A 82 -9.74 15.76 -21.23
C TRP A 82 -9.56 15.24 -19.79
N LEU A 83 -10.54 15.49 -18.90
CA LEU A 83 -10.54 14.96 -17.53
C LEU A 83 -10.59 13.43 -17.50
N LEU A 84 -11.40 12.81 -18.35
CA LEU A 84 -11.48 11.35 -18.46
C LEU A 84 -10.16 10.76 -19.00
N TRP A 85 -9.51 11.48 -19.91
CA TRP A 85 -8.24 11.05 -20.50
C TRP A 85 -7.07 11.17 -19.53
N THR A 86 -7.00 12.26 -18.78
CA THR A 86 -5.94 12.46 -17.77
C THR A 86 -6.11 11.54 -16.57
N GLY A 87 -7.34 11.13 -16.27
CA GLY A 87 -7.66 10.18 -15.21
C GLY A 87 -7.32 10.67 -13.82
N ARG A 88 -7.93 10.12 -12.81
CA ARG A 88 -7.43 10.30 -11.42
C ARG A 88 -6.16 9.49 -11.24
N ALA A 89 -5.10 10.11 -10.76
CA ALA A 89 -3.96 9.40 -10.21
C ALA A 89 -4.43 8.66 -8.94
N GLY A 90 -4.89 7.42 -9.11
CA GLY A 90 -5.41 6.61 -8.02
C GLY A 90 -4.29 5.89 -7.29
N VAL A 91 -3.74 6.50 -6.25
CA VAL A 91 -2.95 5.78 -5.24
C VAL A 91 -3.93 5.18 -4.24
N GLU A 92 -3.83 3.88 -3.97
CA GLU A 92 -4.56 3.24 -2.87
C GLU A 92 -3.99 3.77 -1.54
N LYS A 93 -4.68 4.77 -0.98
CA LYS A 93 -4.23 5.53 0.19
C LYS A 93 -3.88 4.62 1.35
N ASP A 94 -4.71 3.64 1.65
CA ASP A 94 -4.56 2.81 2.84
C ASP A 94 -3.32 1.89 2.74
N LYS A 95 -3.04 1.34 1.56
CA LYS A 95 -1.80 0.59 1.29
C LYS A 95 -0.56 1.47 1.36
N PHE A 96 -0.68 2.68 0.83
CA PHE A 96 0.40 3.67 0.88
C PHE A 96 0.73 4.08 2.32
N ASP A 97 -0.28 4.44 3.10
CA ASP A 97 -0.12 4.88 4.49
C ASP A 97 0.45 3.72 5.34
N PHE A 98 0.01 2.48 5.11
CA PHE A 98 0.57 1.28 5.75
C PHE A 98 2.08 1.13 5.45
N ALA A 99 2.45 1.11 4.17
CA ALA A 99 3.85 0.95 3.78
C ALA A 99 4.73 2.06 4.34
N ARG A 100 4.24 3.30 4.28
CA ARG A 100 4.91 4.47 4.83
C ARG A 100 5.11 4.35 6.35
N GLN A 101 4.09 3.93 7.09
CA GLN A 101 4.16 3.75 8.53
C GLN A 101 5.20 2.70 8.91
N VAL A 102 5.21 1.54 8.24
CA VAL A 102 6.20 0.48 8.51
C VAL A 102 7.61 0.98 8.23
N ILE A 103 7.87 1.60 7.07
CA ILE A 103 9.21 2.11 6.72
C ILE A 103 9.65 3.23 7.66
N TYR A 104 8.70 4.09 8.09
CA TYR A 104 8.97 5.17 9.03
C TYR A 104 9.39 4.63 10.41
N THR A 105 8.68 3.64 10.93
CA THR A 105 8.99 3.04 12.23
C THR A 105 10.34 2.31 12.21
N LEU A 106 10.63 1.59 11.13
CA LEU A 106 11.89 0.86 11.00
C LEU A 106 13.09 1.74 10.61
N ARG A 107 12.87 3.03 10.32
CA ARG A 107 13.87 3.95 9.77
C ARG A 107 15.14 4.03 10.61
N ASP A 108 14.99 4.08 11.92
CA ASP A 108 16.07 4.31 12.86
C ASP A 108 16.76 2.99 13.27
N ASP A 109 16.10 1.84 13.04
CA ASP A 109 16.63 0.49 13.29
C ASP A 109 17.47 -0.06 12.14
N VAL A 110 17.68 0.71 11.08
CA VAL A 110 18.41 0.27 9.88
C VAL A 110 19.91 0.48 10.03
N ALA A 111 20.70 -0.52 9.64
CA ALA A 111 22.17 -0.47 9.70
C ALA A 111 22.74 0.79 9.00
N LEU A 112 23.44 1.64 9.75
CA LEU A 112 23.87 2.99 9.31
C LEU A 112 24.73 3.00 8.04
N LYS A 113 25.66 2.03 7.89
CA LYS A 113 26.63 2.04 6.76
C LYS A 113 26.11 1.35 5.48
N LYS A 114 25.30 0.28 5.59
CA LYS A 114 24.83 -0.54 4.45
C LYS A 114 23.33 -0.77 4.45
N GLY A 115 22.59 -0.10 5.33
CA GLY A 115 21.17 -0.31 5.52
C GLY A 115 20.35 0.28 4.37
N ARG A 116 20.03 -0.55 3.39
CA ARG A 116 19.07 -0.25 2.33
C ARG A 116 17.85 -1.11 2.53
N VAL A 117 16.70 -0.54 2.27
CA VAL A 117 15.48 -1.32 2.03
C VAL A 117 15.57 -1.84 0.61
N THR A 118 15.43 -3.13 0.40
CA THR A 118 15.48 -3.72 -0.93
C THR A 118 14.17 -4.43 -1.20
N GLY A 119 13.48 -4.08 -2.27
CA GLY A 119 12.17 -4.66 -2.61
C GLY A 119 11.34 -3.75 -3.46
N TRP A 120 10.04 -3.85 -3.37
CA TRP A 120 9.12 -3.09 -4.21
C TRP A 120 7.78 -2.86 -3.53
N LEU A 121 7.10 -1.81 -3.97
CA LEU A 121 5.76 -1.39 -3.57
C LEU A 121 4.93 -1.15 -4.84
N ASP A 122 3.85 -1.91 -5.00
CA ASP A 122 2.90 -1.77 -6.12
C ASP A 122 1.54 -1.26 -5.60
N LEU A 123 1.24 -0.02 -5.92
CA LEU A 123 -0.01 0.66 -5.54
C LEU A 123 -1.02 0.71 -6.68
N THR A 124 -0.88 -0.14 -7.69
CA THR A 124 -1.71 -0.10 -8.89
C THR A 124 -3.08 -0.77 -8.74
N GLY A 125 -3.38 -1.30 -7.56
CA GLY A 125 -4.65 -1.95 -7.24
C GLY A 125 -4.74 -3.42 -7.68
N ALA A 126 -5.59 -4.18 -6.98
CA ALA A 126 -5.67 -5.64 -7.13
C ALA A 126 -6.42 -6.10 -8.39
N ARG A 127 -7.32 -5.27 -8.96
CA ARG A 127 -8.17 -5.66 -10.09
C ARG A 127 -7.52 -5.44 -11.46
N GLN A 128 -6.33 -5.99 -11.67
CA GLN A 128 -5.65 -5.93 -12.95
C GLN A 128 -5.59 -7.31 -13.60
N ASN A 129 -5.60 -7.36 -14.93
CA ASN A 129 -5.49 -8.62 -15.67
C ASN A 129 -4.20 -9.39 -15.36
N SER A 130 -3.10 -8.66 -15.11
CA SER A 130 -1.80 -9.22 -14.71
C SER A 130 -1.80 -9.88 -13.33
N LYS A 131 -2.81 -9.58 -12.48
CA LYS A 131 -2.95 -10.10 -11.11
C LYS A 131 -4.01 -11.20 -10.99
N ILE A 132 -4.55 -11.68 -12.11
CA ILE A 132 -5.51 -12.79 -12.12
C ILE A 132 -4.77 -14.09 -11.80
N ALA A 133 -5.08 -14.68 -10.64
CA ALA A 133 -4.54 -15.98 -10.25
C ALA A 133 -5.33 -17.16 -10.84
N ARG A 134 -6.66 -17.03 -10.94
CA ARG A 134 -7.53 -18.08 -11.43
C ARG A 134 -8.86 -17.52 -11.96
N ARG A 135 -9.36 -18.13 -13.03
CA ARG A 135 -10.73 -17.92 -13.52
C ARG A 135 -11.55 -19.21 -13.30
N GLY A 136 -12.85 -19.06 -13.07
CA GLY A 136 -13.75 -20.18 -12.90
C GLY A 136 -15.21 -19.76 -13.03
N LEU A 137 -16.12 -20.70 -12.88
CA LEU A 137 -17.55 -20.46 -12.90
C LEU A 137 -18.14 -20.73 -11.50
N THR A 138 -19.26 -20.10 -11.20
CA THR A 138 -20.09 -20.44 -10.04
C THR A 138 -20.90 -21.68 -10.35
N SER A 139 -21.56 -22.29 -9.36
CA SER A 139 -22.53 -23.37 -9.56
C SER A 139 -23.66 -22.99 -10.53
N SER A 140 -23.95 -21.69 -10.65
CA SER A 140 -24.96 -21.15 -11.58
C SER A 140 -24.36 -20.69 -12.93
N GLY A 141 -23.18 -21.16 -13.32
CA GLY A 141 -22.54 -20.84 -14.61
C GLY A 141 -21.97 -19.42 -14.76
N LYS A 142 -22.05 -18.58 -13.72
CA LYS A 142 -21.61 -17.18 -13.82
C LYS A 142 -20.10 -17.04 -13.58
N PRO A 143 -19.40 -16.06 -14.24
CA PRO A 143 -17.96 -15.92 -14.12
C PRO A 143 -17.53 -15.55 -12.69
N LYS A 144 -16.42 -16.16 -12.29
CA LYS A 144 -15.75 -15.98 -10.98
C LYS A 144 -14.26 -15.81 -11.22
N ILE A 145 -13.70 -14.71 -10.75
CA ILE A 145 -12.29 -14.36 -10.93
C ILE A 145 -11.64 -14.24 -9.56
N TYR A 146 -10.48 -14.85 -9.43
CA TYR A 146 -9.62 -14.73 -8.26
C TYR A 146 -8.41 -13.89 -8.63
N TYR A 147 -8.15 -12.85 -7.84
CA TYR A 147 -6.99 -12.00 -7.96
C TYR A 147 -6.02 -12.30 -6.81
N ARG A 148 -4.73 -12.21 -7.10
CA ARG A 148 -3.66 -12.26 -6.11
C ARG A 148 -2.73 -11.09 -6.40
N ASP A 149 -2.71 -10.14 -5.48
CA ASP A 149 -1.93 -8.90 -5.58
C ASP A 149 -0.84 -8.90 -4.50
N PRO A 150 0.39 -9.32 -4.81
CA PRO A 150 1.52 -9.06 -3.95
C PRO A 150 1.89 -7.57 -4.13
N TRP A 151 1.47 -6.70 -3.22
CA TRP A 151 1.62 -5.26 -3.41
C TRP A 151 2.79 -4.63 -2.63
N LEU A 152 3.32 -5.33 -1.60
CA LEU A 152 4.49 -4.91 -0.86
C LEU A 152 5.38 -6.12 -0.59
N GLN A 153 6.64 -5.97 -0.92
CA GLN A 153 7.68 -6.92 -0.52
C GLN A 153 8.98 -6.16 -0.32
N PHE A 154 9.59 -6.33 0.84
CA PHE A 154 10.93 -5.80 1.06
C PHE A 154 11.73 -6.64 2.06
N LYS A 155 13.03 -6.43 2.02
CA LYS A 155 14.00 -6.92 3.00
C LYS A 155 14.85 -5.74 3.50
N ILE A 156 15.21 -5.78 4.78
CA ILE A 156 15.99 -4.74 5.42
C ILE A 156 16.93 -5.37 6.44
N LYS A 157 18.20 -4.99 6.42
CA LYS A 157 19.16 -5.37 7.44
C LYS A 157 19.09 -4.34 8.56
N LEU A 158 18.86 -4.83 9.79
CA LEU A 158 18.72 -4.02 10.97
C LEU A 158 20.10 -3.75 11.60
N VAL A 159 20.14 -2.79 12.51
CA VAL A 159 21.38 -2.33 13.17
C VAL A 159 22.04 -3.42 14.00
N ASP A 160 21.22 -4.29 14.55
CA ASP A 160 21.59 -5.44 15.38
C ASP A 160 22.10 -6.66 14.56
N GLY A 161 22.20 -6.55 13.25
CA GLY A 161 22.62 -7.62 12.35
C GLY A 161 21.49 -8.46 11.78
N ASN A 162 20.32 -8.46 12.40
CA ASN A 162 19.17 -9.23 11.99
C ASN A 162 18.64 -8.79 10.62
N LEU A 163 18.00 -9.72 9.88
CA LEU A 163 17.40 -9.43 8.57
C LEU A 163 15.89 -9.60 8.64
N LEU A 164 15.17 -8.49 8.50
CA LEU A 164 13.72 -8.51 8.38
C LEU A 164 13.30 -8.58 6.91
N ARG A 165 12.40 -9.53 6.60
CA ARG A 165 11.70 -9.64 5.30
C ARG A 165 10.21 -9.49 5.54
N LEU A 166 9.56 -8.61 4.81
CA LEU A 166 8.11 -8.40 4.87
C LEU A 166 7.49 -8.61 3.50
N ALA A 167 6.38 -9.33 3.48
CA ALA A 167 5.56 -9.53 2.28
C ALA A 167 4.08 -9.35 2.60
N MET A 168 3.38 -8.60 1.75
CA MET A 168 1.95 -8.34 1.83
C MET A 168 1.28 -8.82 0.56
N VAL A 169 0.25 -9.64 0.70
CA VAL A 169 -0.48 -10.20 -0.44
C VAL A 169 -1.97 -10.03 -0.21
N GLU A 170 -2.62 -9.33 -1.12
CA GLU A 170 -4.06 -9.24 -1.15
C GLU A 170 -4.65 -10.32 -2.05
N ALA A 171 -5.59 -11.10 -1.50
CA ALA A 171 -6.35 -12.11 -2.24
C ALA A 171 -7.81 -11.66 -2.33
N MET A 172 -8.32 -11.54 -3.56
CA MET A 172 -9.66 -11.05 -3.82
C MET A 172 -10.42 -12.03 -4.71
N LYS A 173 -11.69 -12.30 -4.35
CA LYS A 173 -12.62 -13.08 -5.14
C LYS A 173 -13.72 -12.20 -5.66
N VAL A 174 -13.86 -12.12 -6.98
CA VAL A 174 -14.90 -11.34 -7.65
C VAL A 174 -15.92 -12.28 -8.28
N LYS A 175 -17.21 -12.04 -8.03
CA LYS A 175 -18.34 -12.76 -8.64
C LYS A 175 -19.28 -11.73 -9.26
N LYS A 176 -19.69 -11.91 -10.51
CA LYS A 176 -20.60 -10.99 -11.21
C LYS A 176 -20.15 -9.51 -11.15
N GLY A 177 -18.84 -9.23 -11.16
CA GLY A 177 -18.30 -7.87 -11.03
C GLY A 177 -18.15 -7.34 -9.59
N TYR A 178 -18.74 -7.98 -8.59
CA TYR A 178 -18.67 -7.55 -7.19
C TYR A 178 -17.62 -8.34 -6.39
N VAL A 179 -16.98 -7.69 -5.42
CA VAL A 179 -16.06 -8.36 -4.49
C VAL A 179 -16.87 -9.23 -3.54
N ALA A 180 -16.73 -10.55 -3.68
CA ALA A 180 -17.40 -11.52 -2.83
C ALA A 180 -16.58 -11.90 -1.59
N ALA A 181 -15.26 -11.80 -1.66
CA ALA A 181 -14.35 -12.00 -0.54
C ALA A 181 -13.03 -11.27 -0.82
N GLN A 182 -12.42 -10.74 0.23
CA GLN A 182 -11.14 -10.04 0.20
C GLN A 182 -10.38 -10.39 1.48
N ARG A 183 -9.10 -10.68 1.36
CA ARG A 183 -8.22 -11.00 2.49
C ARG A 183 -6.86 -10.37 2.24
N LEU A 184 -6.32 -9.72 3.24
CA LEU A 184 -4.97 -9.17 3.22
C LEU A 184 -4.08 -10.02 4.13
N LYS A 185 -3.16 -10.76 3.54
CA LYS A 185 -2.21 -11.62 4.23
C LYS A 185 -0.90 -10.87 4.46
N VAL A 186 -0.38 -11.00 5.65
CA VAL A 186 0.92 -10.49 6.08
C VAL A 186 1.81 -11.67 6.36
N LYS A 187 3.05 -11.59 5.91
CA LYS A 187 4.10 -12.53 6.26
C LYS A 187 5.38 -11.75 6.53
N ALA A 188 5.85 -11.81 7.76
CA ALA A 188 7.14 -11.27 8.16
C ALA A 188 8.08 -12.43 8.52
N LYS A 189 9.35 -12.32 8.15
CA LYS A 189 10.41 -13.25 8.54
C LYS A 189 11.55 -12.45 9.12
N LEU A 190 11.88 -12.74 10.35
CA LEU A 190 13.05 -12.22 11.03
C LEU A 190 14.12 -13.32 11.06
N VAL A 191 15.20 -13.10 10.33
CA VAL A 191 16.38 -13.97 10.40
C VAL A 191 17.29 -13.40 11.48
N VAL A 192 17.42 -14.15 12.57
CA VAL A 192 18.18 -13.74 13.75
C VAL A 192 19.63 -14.18 13.59
N ASP A 193 20.56 -13.30 13.94
CA ASP A 193 21.98 -13.64 13.98
C ASP A 193 22.28 -14.53 15.20
N PRO A 194 22.59 -15.82 15.01
CA PRO A 194 22.79 -16.77 16.11
C PRO A 194 24.07 -16.51 16.91
N GLN A 195 24.96 -15.68 16.40
CA GLN A 195 26.19 -15.27 17.14
C GLN A 195 25.89 -14.18 18.16
N VAL A 196 24.84 -13.39 17.92
CA VAL A 196 24.48 -12.24 18.74
C VAL A 196 23.32 -12.55 19.68
N TYR A 197 22.35 -13.35 19.23
CA TYR A 197 21.13 -13.60 19.99
C TYR A 197 20.83 -15.08 20.19
N GLU A 198 20.21 -15.36 21.31
CA GLU A 198 19.50 -16.58 21.62
C GLU A 198 17.99 -16.28 21.61
N ILE A 199 17.20 -17.20 21.07
CA ILE A 199 15.75 -17.04 20.96
C ILE A 199 15.12 -17.81 22.12
N SER A 200 14.51 -17.09 23.06
CA SER A 200 13.69 -17.70 24.10
C SER A 200 12.45 -18.37 23.49
N PRO A 201 12.01 -19.51 24.03
CA PRO A 201 10.75 -20.11 23.63
C PRO A 201 9.60 -19.11 23.82
N PHE A 202 8.66 -19.11 22.90
CA PHE A 202 7.44 -18.31 22.99
C PHE A 202 6.22 -19.17 22.62
N SER A 203 5.07 -18.86 23.23
CA SER A 203 3.84 -19.58 23.02
C SER A 203 2.72 -18.68 22.46
N ALA A 204 1.73 -19.28 21.79
CA ALA A 204 0.55 -18.56 21.34
C ALA A 204 -0.29 -18.05 22.54
N GLU A 205 -0.20 -18.69 23.69
CA GLU A 205 -0.90 -18.30 24.91
C GLU A 205 -0.34 -16.99 25.48
N GLU A 206 0.99 -16.86 25.53
CA GLU A 206 1.67 -15.61 25.93
C GLU A 206 1.31 -14.46 25.02
N MET A 207 1.31 -14.68 23.70
CA MET A 207 0.92 -13.67 22.73
C MET A 207 -0.53 -13.20 22.92
N ASN A 208 -1.46 -14.11 23.21
CA ASN A 208 -2.86 -13.78 23.49
C ASN A 208 -3.02 -13.04 24.82
N ALA A 209 -2.22 -13.39 25.85
CA ALA A 209 -2.23 -12.73 27.15
C ALA A 209 -1.81 -11.26 27.07
N GLU A 210 -0.93 -10.91 26.12
CA GLU A 210 -0.53 -9.53 25.83
C GLU A 210 -1.49 -8.78 24.90
N GLY A 211 -2.63 -9.39 24.53
CA GLY A 211 -3.64 -8.76 23.69
C GLY A 211 -3.20 -8.58 22.23
N LEU A 212 -2.18 -9.31 21.81
CA LEU A 212 -1.73 -9.30 20.42
C LEU A 212 -2.69 -10.06 19.51
N PRO A 213 -2.74 -9.73 18.21
CA PRO A 213 -3.60 -10.45 17.28
C PRO A 213 -3.23 -11.94 17.21
N PRO A 214 -4.20 -12.84 16.97
CA PRO A 214 -3.96 -14.29 16.93
C PRO A 214 -3.24 -14.70 15.64
N TRP A 215 -2.01 -14.21 15.49
CA TRP A 215 -1.16 -14.53 14.36
C TRP A 215 -0.33 -15.78 14.66
N GLN A 216 0.06 -16.47 13.60
CA GLN A 216 0.97 -17.60 13.71
C GLN A 216 2.40 -17.08 13.82
N VAL A 217 3.07 -17.43 14.89
CA VAL A 217 4.49 -17.15 15.10
C VAL A 217 5.22 -18.49 15.26
N ASN A 218 6.16 -18.76 14.36
CA ASN A 218 6.94 -19.99 14.36
C ASN A 218 8.43 -19.66 14.38
N ASN A 219 9.19 -20.40 15.17
CA ASN A 219 10.65 -20.37 15.14
C ASN A 219 11.18 -21.62 14.43
N LEU A 220 11.92 -21.43 13.37
CA LEU A 220 12.53 -22.49 12.55
C LEU A 220 14.01 -22.14 12.38
N ASP A 221 14.87 -22.77 13.15
CA ASP A 221 16.34 -22.67 13.04
C ASP A 221 16.86 -21.21 12.95
N GLY A 222 16.44 -20.35 13.88
CA GLY A 222 16.85 -18.96 13.89
C GLY A 222 16.08 -18.03 12.94
N ILE A 223 15.05 -18.56 12.28
CA ILE A 223 14.12 -17.77 11.46
C ILE A 223 12.78 -17.71 12.16
N ILE A 224 12.42 -16.54 12.67
CA ILE A 224 11.09 -16.30 13.24
C ILE A 224 10.16 -15.85 12.13
N GLU A 225 9.15 -16.66 11.86
CA GLU A 225 8.11 -16.38 10.87
C GLU A 225 6.83 -15.93 11.56
N VAL A 226 6.36 -14.74 11.22
CA VAL A 226 5.10 -14.16 11.67
C VAL A 226 4.15 -14.15 10.48
N ALA A 227 3.00 -14.80 10.59
CA ALA A 227 1.99 -14.85 9.53
C ALA A 227 0.60 -14.54 10.08
N GLY A 228 -0.11 -13.62 9.42
CA GLY A 228 -1.44 -13.20 9.86
C GLY A 228 -2.27 -12.59 8.74
N SER A 229 -3.42 -12.05 9.13
CA SER A 229 -4.31 -11.34 8.21
C SER A 229 -4.71 -10.01 8.83
N LEU A 230 -4.79 -8.97 7.99
CA LEU A 230 -5.27 -7.64 8.34
C LEU A 230 -6.61 -7.36 7.67
N ASP A 231 -7.31 -6.35 8.16
CA ASP A 231 -8.49 -5.83 7.47
C ASP A 231 -8.07 -5.25 6.09
N PRO A 232 -8.58 -5.83 5.00
CA PRO A 232 -8.22 -5.36 3.67
C PRO A 232 -8.75 -3.96 3.34
N LYS A 233 -9.78 -3.49 4.06
CA LYS A 233 -10.37 -2.16 3.85
C LYS A 233 -9.58 -1.07 4.58
N ARG A 234 -8.97 -1.40 5.72
CA ARG A 234 -8.22 -0.47 6.56
C ARG A 234 -6.97 -1.16 7.12
N PRO A 235 -5.99 -1.46 6.27
CA PRO A 235 -4.76 -2.08 6.75
C PRO A 235 -4.08 -1.14 7.75
N ASN A 236 -3.85 -1.66 8.96
CA ASN A 236 -3.15 -0.96 10.03
C ASN A 236 -1.82 -1.66 10.30
N ALA A 237 -0.75 -0.89 10.35
CA ALA A 237 0.58 -1.43 10.62
C ALA A 237 0.82 -1.73 12.11
N GLY A 238 0.04 -1.14 13.02
CA GLY A 238 0.18 -1.32 14.48
C GLY A 238 0.29 -2.79 14.87
N PRO A 239 -0.72 -3.64 14.57
CA PRO A 239 -0.68 -5.06 14.93
C PRO A 239 0.57 -5.81 14.47
N LEU A 240 1.11 -5.48 13.29
CA LEU A 240 2.36 -6.06 12.80
C LEU A 240 3.57 -5.58 13.61
N LEU A 241 3.64 -4.27 13.85
CA LEU A 241 4.77 -3.67 14.57
C LEU A 241 4.79 -4.11 16.03
N ASP A 242 3.62 -4.20 16.67
CA ASP A 242 3.48 -4.67 18.04
C ASP A 242 3.90 -6.15 18.15
N THR A 243 3.49 -6.99 17.19
CA THR A 243 3.94 -8.40 17.14
C THR A 243 5.44 -8.50 16.90
N LEU A 244 6.03 -7.68 16.03
CA LEU A 244 7.48 -7.67 15.83
C LEU A 244 8.22 -7.20 17.09
N LYS A 245 7.71 -6.17 17.78
CA LYS A 245 8.26 -5.71 19.05
C LYS A 245 8.23 -6.82 20.11
N TRP A 246 7.11 -7.54 20.20
CA TRP A 246 6.98 -8.68 21.10
C TRP A 246 7.97 -9.81 20.74
N VAL A 247 8.15 -10.13 19.46
CA VAL A 247 9.17 -11.08 19.01
C VAL A 247 10.55 -10.64 19.46
N TYR A 248 10.86 -9.35 19.34
CA TYR A 248 12.15 -8.81 19.78
C TYR A 248 12.37 -8.89 21.29
N SER A 249 11.33 -8.83 22.13
CA SER A 249 11.47 -9.00 23.57
C SER A 249 11.91 -10.42 23.98
N HIS A 250 11.75 -11.40 23.08
CA HIS A 250 12.21 -12.79 23.28
C HIS A 250 13.62 -13.06 22.72
N LEU A 251 14.28 -12.05 22.15
CA LEU A 251 15.68 -12.15 21.73
C LEU A 251 16.60 -11.75 22.88
N GLN A 252 17.31 -12.73 23.44
CA GLN A 252 18.27 -12.48 24.51
C GLN A 252 19.66 -12.32 23.90
N PRO A 253 20.39 -11.20 24.17
CA PRO A 253 21.77 -11.06 23.73
C PRO A 253 22.63 -12.17 24.34
N ARG A 254 23.41 -12.87 23.52
CA ARG A 254 24.40 -13.82 24.03
C ARG A 254 25.47 -13.09 24.80
N GLN A 255 25.76 -13.55 26.00
CA GLN A 255 26.91 -13.05 26.74
C GLN A 255 28.19 -13.40 25.97
N PRO A 256 29.12 -12.45 25.79
CA PRO A 256 30.42 -12.75 25.19
C PRO A 256 31.08 -13.85 25.99
N ASP A 257 31.56 -14.88 25.29
CA ASP A 257 32.24 -16.03 25.90
C ASP A 257 33.55 -15.56 26.52
N THR A 258 33.50 -15.20 27.82
CA THR A 258 34.65 -14.71 28.60
C THR A 258 35.70 -15.80 28.83
N SER A 259 35.39 -17.06 28.52
CA SER A 259 36.33 -18.19 28.67
C SER A 259 37.52 -18.11 27.72
N LYS A 260 37.39 -17.45 26.58
CA LYS A 260 38.51 -17.29 25.63
C LYS A 260 39.51 -16.18 25.96
N LEU A 261 39.16 -15.29 26.89
CA LEU A 261 40.07 -14.23 27.33
C LEU A 261 41.02 -14.69 28.48
N ALA A 262 40.70 -15.81 29.15
CA ALA A 262 41.47 -16.31 30.29
C ALA A 262 42.66 -17.20 29.91
N THR A 263 42.83 -17.58 28.62
CA THR A 263 43.93 -18.48 28.19
C THR A 263 45.12 -17.76 27.56
N GLY A 264 45.16 -16.44 27.57
CA GLY A 264 46.32 -15.64 27.15
C GLY A 264 47.27 -15.41 28.32
N SER A 265 47.85 -16.45 28.91
CA SER A 265 49.02 -16.31 29.83
C SER A 265 50.24 -15.93 28.97
N PRO A 266 50.96 -14.83 29.27
CA PRO A 266 52.18 -14.52 28.59
C PRO A 266 53.27 -15.46 29.14
N THR A 267 53.87 -16.22 28.25
CA THR A 267 55.21 -16.82 28.48
C THR A 267 56.27 -15.90 27.98
#